data_1dd5d394805929db675355aacaf0ad6a
#
_entry.id   1dd5d394805929db675355aacaf0ad6a
#
_cell.length_a   1.000
_cell.length_b   1.000
_cell.length_c   1.000
_cell.angle_alpha   90.00
_cell.angle_beta   90.00
_cell.angle_gamma   90.00
#
_symmetry.space_group_name_H-M   'P 1'
#
loop_
_entity.id
_entity.type
_entity.pdbx_description
1 polymer ?
#
loop_
_entity_poly.entity_id
_entity_poly.type
_entity_poly.pdbx_seq_one_letter_code
_entity_poly.pdbx_strand_id
1 'polypeptide(L)'
;IEEIKNKKCELTLDDQEALVVELQEKVDVIQKNIDEITHKIEVDSKLIEVLGDEGLRMYFFKKLLPVLNHKINHYLQKFELPVTLEFDSFMNETIKTGKFQQEYNQFSGGERCRIDMAILLSFFDIAKIISNWSCSVMMIDEILDAGVDQDGISSFISTLYNIVTEENKDLGIYVISHKLSDVQVAWNETIEITKKSLY
;
A
#
# COMPACT_ATOMS: atom_id res chain seq x y z
N ILE A 1 52.15 -51.17 -31.08
CA ILE A 1 52.40 -49.96 -30.23
C ILE A 1 53.27 -48.93 -30.97
N GLU A 2 54.11 -49.35 -31.95
CA GLU A 2 54.94 -48.42 -32.78
C GLU A 2 54.13 -47.69 -33.90
N GLU A 3 53.04 -48.28 -34.41
CA GLU A 3 52.21 -47.64 -35.44
C GLU A 3 51.39 -46.42 -34.97
N ILE A 4 51.17 -46.32 -33.66
CA ILE A 4 50.42 -45.20 -33.08
C ILE A 4 51.33 -43.98 -32.80
N LYS A 5 52.66 -44.18 -32.72
CA LYS A 5 53.61 -43.10 -32.45
C LYS A 5 53.98 -42.26 -33.68
N ASN A 6 53.66 -42.68 -34.89
CA ASN A 6 54.04 -42.01 -36.12
C ASN A 6 52.92 -41.28 -36.87
N LYS A 7 51.73 -41.14 -36.28
CA LYS A 7 50.76 -40.18 -36.76
C LYS A 7 51.07 -38.83 -36.15
N LYS A 8 52.22 -38.25 -36.46
CA LYS A 8 52.37 -36.80 -36.44
C LYS A 8 51.35 -36.25 -37.43
N CYS A 9 50.34 -35.59 -36.94
CA CYS A 9 49.48 -34.78 -37.76
C CYS A 9 50.33 -33.59 -38.21
N GLU A 10 51.01 -33.72 -39.36
CA GLU A 10 51.64 -32.61 -40.03
C GLU A 10 50.55 -31.79 -40.68
N LEU A 11 49.86 -30.98 -39.85
CA LEU A 11 49.10 -29.86 -40.35
C LEU A 11 50.10 -28.94 -41.03
N THR A 12 49.91 -28.70 -42.33
CA THR A 12 50.69 -27.69 -43.05
C THR A 12 50.51 -26.33 -42.42
N LEU A 13 51.43 -25.41 -42.56
CA LEU A 13 51.32 -24.04 -42.05
C LEU A 13 49.99 -23.41 -42.50
N ASP A 14 49.60 -23.64 -43.75
CA ASP A 14 48.33 -23.14 -44.32
C ASP A 14 47.09 -23.75 -43.61
N ASP A 15 47.11 -25.03 -43.22
CA ASP A 15 46.03 -25.67 -42.48
C ASP A 15 45.91 -25.11 -41.04
N GLN A 16 47.03 -24.76 -40.43
CA GLN A 16 47.05 -24.14 -39.10
C GLN A 16 46.50 -22.71 -39.14
N GLU A 17 46.88 -21.92 -40.17
CA GLU A 17 46.37 -20.58 -40.37
C GLU A 17 44.86 -20.59 -40.65
N ALA A 18 44.36 -21.51 -41.47
CA ALA A 18 42.92 -21.68 -41.72
C ALA A 18 42.15 -22.04 -40.44
N LEU A 19 42.71 -22.94 -39.61
CA LEU A 19 42.10 -23.30 -38.32
C LEU A 19 42.06 -22.11 -37.35
N VAL A 20 43.11 -21.30 -37.31
CA VAL A 20 43.14 -20.08 -36.48
C VAL A 20 42.07 -19.10 -36.91
N VAL A 21 41.86 -18.88 -38.20
CA VAL A 21 40.80 -17.99 -38.71
C VAL A 21 39.43 -18.55 -38.34
N GLU A 22 39.17 -19.86 -38.54
CA GLU A 22 37.89 -20.48 -38.15
C GLU A 22 37.62 -20.34 -36.64
N LEU A 23 38.64 -20.55 -35.82
CA LEU A 23 38.51 -20.40 -34.38
C LEU A 23 38.26 -18.95 -33.96
N GLN A 24 38.90 -17.99 -34.65
CA GLN A 24 38.68 -16.58 -34.40
C GLN A 24 37.25 -16.17 -34.72
N GLU A 25 36.71 -16.60 -35.86
CA GLU A 25 35.30 -16.36 -36.21
C GLU A 25 34.34 -16.94 -35.16
N LYS A 26 34.63 -18.14 -34.67
CA LYS A 26 33.79 -18.75 -33.58
C LYS A 26 33.90 -17.94 -32.30
N VAL A 27 35.09 -17.46 -31.93
CA VAL A 27 35.26 -16.60 -30.74
C VAL A 27 34.48 -15.30 -30.90
N ASP A 28 34.52 -14.67 -32.06
CA ASP A 28 33.79 -13.42 -32.33
C ASP A 28 32.25 -13.62 -32.21
N VAL A 29 31.73 -14.72 -32.75
CA VAL A 29 30.32 -15.08 -32.63
C VAL A 29 29.94 -15.33 -31.18
N ILE A 30 30.76 -16.07 -30.42
CA ILE A 30 30.51 -16.32 -29.01
C ILE A 30 30.56 -15.02 -28.21
N GLN A 31 31.55 -14.16 -28.48
CA GLN A 31 31.64 -12.87 -27.79
C GLN A 31 30.40 -12.01 -28.01
N LYS A 32 29.93 -11.93 -29.26
CA LYS A 32 28.69 -11.21 -29.59
C LYS A 32 27.48 -11.76 -28.82
N ASN A 33 27.36 -13.09 -28.73
CA ASN A 33 26.28 -13.71 -27.95
C ASN A 33 26.39 -13.39 -26.45
N ILE A 34 27.59 -13.37 -25.89
CA ILE A 34 27.87 -12.99 -24.52
C ILE A 34 27.42 -11.54 -24.28
N ASP A 35 27.77 -10.63 -25.16
CA ASP A 35 27.45 -9.21 -25.06
C ASP A 35 25.91 -9.01 -25.11
N GLU A 36 25.22 -9.72 -26.03
CA GLU A 36 23.74 -9.68 -26.11
C GLU A 36 23.07 -10.22 -24.86
N ILE A 37 23.56 -11.34 -24.32
CA ILE A 37 23.01 -11.94 -23.09
C ILE A 37 23.30 -11.03 -21.89
N THR A 38 24.49 -10.46 -21.80
CA THR A 38 24.86 -9.54 -20.73
C THR A 38 23.94 -8.32 -20.72
N HIS A 39 23.71 -7.75 -21.91
CA HIS A 39 22.77 -6.63 -22.02
C HIS A 39 21.33 -6.99 -21.59
N LYS A 40 20.84 -8.18 -21.95
CA LYS A 40 19.54 -8.67 -21.48
C LYS A 40 19.50 -8.80 -19.97
N ILE A 41 20.52 -9.39 -19.36
CA ILE A 41 20.62 -9.53 -17.89
C ILE A 41 20.60 -8.15 -17.22
N GLU A 42 21.28 -7.15 -17.75
CA GLU A 42 21.26 -5.79 -17.22
C GLU A 42 19.86 -5.15 -17.29
N VAL A 43 19.17 -5.32 -18.42
CA VAL A 43 17.79 -4.83 -18.58
C VAL A 43 16.83 -5.53 -17.63
N ASP A 44 16.90 -6.87 -17.55
CA ASP A 44 16.04 -7.66 -16.67
C ASP A 44 16.29 -7.33 -15.18
N SER A 45 17.56 -7.11 -14.81
CA SER A 45 17.92 -6.70 -13.45
C SER A 45 17.31 -5.35 -13.08
N LYS A 46 17.37 -4.36 -13.98
CA LYS A 46 16.72 -3.06 -13.79
C LYS A 46 15.21 -3.18 -13.74
N LEU A 47 14.61 -4.06 -14.55
CA LEU A 47 13.19 -4.34 -14.54
C LEU A 47 12.75 -4.93 -13.19
N ILE A 48 13.50 -5.89 -12.65
CA ILE A 48 13.26 -6.49 -11.35
C ILE A 48 13.35 -5.43 -10.23
N GLU A 49 14.36 -4.56 -10.29
CA GLU A 49 14.50 -3.45 -9.34
C GLU A 49 13.31 -2.50 -9.39
N VAL A 50 12.87 -2.09 -10.59
CA VAL A 50 11.74 -1.16 -10.77
C VAL A 50 10.39 -1.79 -10.41
N LEU A 51 10.18 -3.06 -10.75
CA LEU A 51 8.92 -3.77 -10.48
C LEU A 51 8.89 -4.43 -9.10
N GLY A 52 10.03 -4.52 -8.42
CA GLY A 52 10.12 -5.07 -7.08
C GLY A 52 9.44 -4.20 -6.02
N ASP A 53 9.35 -4.71 -4.80
CA ASP A 53 8.67 -4.04 -3.69
C ASP A 53 9.28 -2.68 -3.33
N GLU A 54 10.56 -2.49 -3.59
CA GLU A 54 11.29 -1.22 -3.35
C GLU A 54 11.26 -0.25 -4.55
N GLY A 55 10.71 -0.65 -5.69
CA GLY A 55 10.71 0.14 -6.91
C GLY A 55 9.50 1.07 -7.05
N LEU A 56 8.71 0.82 -8.09
CA LEU A 56 7.58 1.68 -8.49
C LEU A 56 6.56 1.84 -7.36
N ARG A 57 6.27 0.76 -6.62
CA ARG A 57 5.34 0.76 -5.48
C ARG A 57 5.81 1.74 -4.40
N MET A 58 7.07 1.67 -3.99
CA MET A 58 7.63 2.57 -2.98
C MET A 58 7.70 4.02 -3.47
N TYR A 59 7.97 4.24 -4.76
CA TYR A 59 7.94 5.56 -5.34
C TYR A 59 6.57 6.23 -5.22
N PHE A 60 5.48 5.50 -5.50
CA PHE A 60 4.12 6.00 -5.29
C PHE A 60 3.81 6.25 -3.82
N PHE A 61 4.16 5.32 -2.95
CA PHE A 61 3.96 5.51 -1.51
C PHE A 61 4.69 6.73 -0.98
N LYS A 62 5.95 6.95 -1.33
CA LYS A 62 6.71 8.14 -0.91
C LYS A 62 6.03 9.45 -1.29
N LYS A 63 5.31 9.49 -2.41
CA LYS A 63 4.54 10.68 -2.80
C LYS A 63 3.22 10.84 -2.05
N LEU A 64 2.58 9.74 -1.68
CA LEU A 64 1.28 9.73 -1.01
C LEU A 64 1.38 9.86 0.50
N LEU A 65 2.43 9.33 1.10
CA LEU A 65 2.62 9.31 2.55
C LEU A 65 2.51 10.67 3.24
N PRO A 66 3.10 11.76 2.72
CA PRO A 66 2.94 13.07 3.35
C PRO A 66 1.48 13.53 3.40
N VAL A 67 0.71 13.23 2.34
CA VAL A 67 -0.71 13.57 2.27
C VAL A 67 -1.52 12.67 3.19
N LEU A 68 -1.22 11.37 3.22
CA LEU A 68 -1.85 10.39 4.11
C LEU A 68 -1.63 10.78 5.59
N ASN A 69 -0.37 10.97 5.97
CA ASN A 69 -0.01 11.33 7.34
C ASN A 69 -0.65 12.66 7.77
N HIS A 70 -0.68 13.65 6.88
CA HIS A 70 -1.38 14.91 7.15
C HIS A 70 -2.89 14.69 7.37
N LYS A 71 -3.54 13.92 6.51
CA LYS A 71 -4.97 13.63 6.63
C LYS A 71 -5.30 12.84 7.91
N ILE A 72 -4.51 11.82 8.24
CA ILE A 72 -4.69 11.04 9.48
C ILE A 72 -4.62 11.97 10.70
N ASN A 73 -3.59 12.79 10.79
CA ASN A 73 -3.44 13.70 11.92
C ASN A 73 -4.54 14.77 11.98
N HIS A 74 -5.05 15.21 10.84
CA HIS A 74 -6.21 16.08 10.78
C HIS A 74 -7.48 15.41 11.39
N TYR A 75 -7.76 14.14 11.04
CA TYR A 75 -8.90 13.42 11.61
C TYR A 75 -8.69 13.07 13.08
N LEU A 76 -7.46 12.73 13.50
CA LEU A 76 -7.15 12.52 14.93
C LEU A 76 -7.45 13.77 15.77
N GLN A 77 -7.13 14.96 15.25
CA GLN A 77 -7.50 16.22 15.89
C GLN A 77 -9.01 16.43 15.94
N LYS A 78 -9.74 16.13 14.85
CA LYS A 78 -11.22 16.20 14.83
C LYS A 78 -11.86 15.25 15.85
N PHE A 79 -11.23 14.10 16.09
CA PHE A 79 -11.66 13.12 17.10
C PHE A 79 -11.16 13.44 18.51
N GLU A 80 -10.56 14.61 18.72
CA GLU A 80 -10.05 15.06 20.01
C GLU A 80 -9.05 14.08 20.65
N LEU A 81 -8.32 13.35 19.82
CA LEU A 81 -7.29 12.43 20.26
C LEU A 81 -5.91 13.10 20.15
N PRO A 82 -5.23 13.41 21.30
CA PRO A 82 -3.99 14.18 21.29
C PRO A 82 -2.76 13.31 20.96
N VAL A 83 -2.86 12.59 19.85
CA VAL A 83 -1.76 11.75 19.32
C VAL A 83 -1.39 12.18 17.92
N THR A 84 -0.18 11.86 17.49
CA THR A 84 0.26 11.95 16.11
C THR A 84 0.60 10.56 15.60
N LEU A 85 0.14 10.24 14.40
CA LEU A 85 0.41 8.99 13.71
C LEU A 85 1.08 9.26 12.39
N GLU A 86 2.17 8.57 12.13
CA GLU A 86 2.94 8.65 10.90
C GLU A 86 3.23 7.24 10.38
N PHE A 87 2.96 7.02 9.11
CA PHE A 87 3.43 5.83 8.39
C PHE A 87 4.72 6.17 7.67
N ASP A 88 5.67 5.22 7.70
CA ASP A 88 6.88 5.27 6.88
C ASP A 88 6.64 4.66 5.47
N SER A 89 7.69 4.66 4.63
CA SER A 89 7.61 4.13 3.27
C SER A 89 7.36 2.61 3.20
N PHE A 90 7.51 1.89 4.29
CA PHE A 90 7.22 0.46 4.44
C PHE A 90 5.86 0.21 5.09
N MET A 91 5.08 1.28 5.35
CA MET A 91 3.80 1.23 6.06
C MET A 91 3.91 0.77 7.53
N ASN A 92 5.07 0.97 8.15
CA ASN A 92 5.18 0.84 9.59
C ASN A 92 4.63 2.10 10.26
N GLU A 93 3.78 1.90 11.27
CA GLU A 93 3.22 3.01 12.04
C GLU A 93 4.16 3.48 13.16
N THR A 94 4.17 4.77 13.37
CA THR A 94 4.76 5.40 14.54
C THR A 94 3.72 6.30 15.18
N ILE A 95 3.28 5.96 16.41
CA ILE A 95 2.28 6.73 17.15
C ILE A 95 2.97 7.42 18.33
N LYS A 96 2.70 8.72 18.49
CA LYS A 96 3.30 9.54 19.56
C LYS A 96 2.23 10.29 20.32
N THR A 97 2.32 10.28 21.65
CA THR A 97 1.59 11.18 22.55
C THR A 97 2.56 12.18 23.11
N GLY A 98 2.54 13.40 22.57
CA GLY A 98 3.53 14.43 22.89
C GLY A 98 4.94 13.99 22.47
N LYS A 99 5.83 13.73 23.45
CA LYS A 99 7.22 13.30 23.21
C LYS A 99 7.41 11.78 23.31
N PHE A 100 6.40 11.04 23.71
CA PHE A 100 6.50 9.62 23.98
C PHE A 100 5.92 8.81 22.79
N GLN A 101 6.68 7.84 22.33
CA GLN A 101 6.23 6.87 21.36
C GLN A 101 5.47 5.76 22.09
N GLN A 102 4.34 5.34 21.53
CA GLN A 102 3.48 4.29 22.04
C GLN A 102 3.16 3.28 20.95
N GLU A 103 2.94 2.04 21.36
CA GLU A 103 2.44 1.01 20.45
C GLU A 103 0.90 1.06 20.40
N TYR A 104 0.32 0.70 19.26
CA TYR A 104 -1.13 0.68 19.05
C TYR A 104 -1.89 -0.09 20.15
N ASN A 105 -1.32 -1.19 20.64
CA ASN A 105 -1.93 -2.02 21.66
C ASN A 105 -1.99 -1.38 23.06
N GLN A 106 -1.26 -0.29 23.29
CA GLN A 106 -1.24 0.42 24.57
C GLN A 106 -2.43 1.39 24.70
N PHE A 107 -3.13 1.67 23.61
CA PHE A 107 -4.32 2.52 23.63
C PHE A 107 -5.55 1.76 24.10
N SER A 108 -6.46 2.47 24.74
CA SER A 108 -7.78 1.95 25.11
C SER A 108 -8.60 1.56 23.88
N GLY A 109 -9.64 0.77 24.05
CA GLY A 109 -10.53 0.37 22.96
C GLY A 109 -11.12 1.57 22.20
N GLY A 110 -11.55 2.60 22.92
CA GLY A 110 -12.10 3.82 22.33
C GLY A 110 -11.06 4.65 21.57
N GLU A 111 -9.84 4.77 22.09
CA GLU A 111 -8.74 5.45 21.41
C GLU A 111 -8.32 4.71 20.14
N ARG A 112 -8.20 3.39 20.19
CA ARG A 112 -7.89 2.57 19.00
C ARG A 112 -8.96 2.75 17.93
N CYS A 113 -10.23 2.72 18.30
CA CYS A 113 -11.30 2.95 17.34
C CYS A 113 -11.22 4.33 16.67
N ARG A 114 -10.89 5.39 17.42
CA ARG A 114 -10.65 6.74 16.84
C ARG A 114 -9.45 6.76 15.89
N ILE A 115 -8.38 6.04 16.21
CA ILE A 115 -7.23 5.86 15.33
C ILE A 115 -7.64 5.17 14.03
N ASP A 116 -8.36 4.04 14.14
CA ASP A 116 -8.81 3.26 12.98
C ASP A 116 -9.74 4.07 12.08
N MET A 117 -10.67 4.85 12.67
CA MET A 117 -11.55 5.75 11.93
C MET A 117 -10.79 6.87 11.22
N ALA A 118 -9.77 7.45 11.86
CA ALA A 118 -8.94 8.48 11.26
C ALA A 118 -8.17 7.94 10.06
N ILE A 119 -7.63 6.73 10.17
CA ILE A 119 -6.97 6.02 9.08
C ILE A 119 -7.95 5.75 7.93
N LEU A 120 -9.13 5.18 8.24
CA LEU A 120 -10.16 4.84 7.25
C LEU A 120 -10.59 6.07 6.43
N LEU A 121 -10.94 7.16 7.10
CA LEU A 121 -11.39 8.39 6.43
C LEU A 121 -10.25 9.02 5.61
N SER A 122 -9.01 8.92 6.06
CA SER A 122 -7.84 9.41 5.31
C SER A 122 -7.60 8.62 4.04
N PHE A 123 -7.73 7.30 4.09
CA PHE A 123 -7.66 6.45 2.88
C PHE A 123 -8.82 6.72 1.93
N PHE A 124 -10.02 6.96 2.43
CA PHE A 124 -11.16 7.35 1.61
C PHE A 124 -10.89 8.66 0.85
N ASP A 125 -10.38 9.68 1.53
CA ASP A 125 -10.02 10.96 0.92
C ASP A 125 -8.94 10.80 -0.15
N ILE A 126 -7.92 9.99 0.13
CA ILE A 126 -6.84 9.73 -0.82
C ILE A 126 -7.34 8.97 -2.04
N ALA A 127 -8.20 7.97 -1.85
CA ALA A 127 -8.80 7.23 -2.94
C ALA A 127 -9.58 8.17 -3.89
N LYS A 128 -10.30 9.15 -3.35
CA LYS A 128 -10.97 10.19 -4.15
C LYS A 128 -9.97 11.03 -4.98
N ILE A 129 -8.85 11.42 -4.37
CA ILE A 129 -7.83 12.25 -5.02
C ILE A 129 -7.14 11.50 -6.16
N ILE A 130 -6.76 10.23 -5.93
CA ILE A 130 -5.96 9.45 -6.89
C ILE A 130 -6.79 8.97 -8.07
N SER A 131 -7.98 8.43 -7.78
CA SER A 131 -8.78 7.74 -8.79
C SER A 131 -9.74 8.64 -9.54
N ASN A 132 -9.85 9.91 -9.14
CA ASN A 132 -10.93 10.80 -9.58
C ASN A 132 -12.32 10.13 -9.44
N TRP A 133 -12.43 9.24 -8.46
CA TRP A 133 -13.58 8.40 -8.21
C TRP A 133 -14.53 9.10 -7.24
N SER A 134 -15.79 9.19 -7.60
CA SER A 134 -16.84 9.65 -6.71
C SER A 134 -17.64 8.45 -6.20
N CYS A 135 -17.58 8.20 -4.90
CA CYS A 135 -18.45 7.22 -4.26
C CYS A 135 -19.73 7.94 -3.78
N SER A 136 -20.87 7.40 -4.15
CA SER A 136 -22.16 7.94 -3.73
C SER A 136 -22.67 7.29 -2.44
N VAL A 137 -22.05 6.20 -1.99
CA VAL A 137 -22.51 5.43 -0.82
C VAL A 137 -21.30 4.97 0.00
N MET A 138 -21.36 5.23 1.31
CA MET A 138 -20.43 4.68 2.30
C MET A 138 -21.23 3.87 3.32
N MET A 139 -20.83 2.64 3.58
CA MET A 139 -21.42 1.80 4.64
C MET A 139 -20.37 1.55 5.71
N ILE A 140 -20.75 1.83 6.96
CA ILE A 140 -19.91 1.67 8.15
C ILE A 140 -20.62 0.68 9.05
N ASP A 141 -20.04 -0.50 9.22
CA ASP A 141 -20.68 -1.60 9.97
C ASP A 141 -19.90 -1.89 11.25
N GLU A 142 -20.61 -1.84 12.39
CA GLU A 142 -20.16 -2.22 13.74
C GLU A 142 -18.87 -1.55 14.26
N ILE A 143 -18.28 -0.59 13.54
CA ILE A 143 -17.04 0.09 13.97
C ILE A 143 -17.21 0.78 15.33
N LEU A 144 -18.40 1.33 15.59
CA LEU A 144 -18.72 2.05 16.83
C LEU A 144 -18.98 1.12 18.02
N ASP A 145 -19.17 -0.18 17.78
CA ASP A 145 -19.49 -1.14 18.85
C ASP A 145 -18.24 -1.60 19.62
N ALA A 146 -17.06 -1.35 19.10
CA ALA A 146 -15.76 -1.79 19.62
C ALA A 146 -15.23 -0.96 20.83
N GLY A 147 -16.10 -0.53 21.75
CA GLY A 147 -15.67 0.09 23.01
C GLY A 147 -15.45 1.61 22.96
N VAL A 148 -16.02 2.28 21.96
CA VAL A 148 -16.02 3.76 21.87
C VAL A 148 -16.96 4.33 22.94
N ASP A 149 -16.52 5.40 23.58
CA ASP A 149 -17.35 6.19 24.48
C ASP A 149 -18.36 7.08 23.72
N GLN A 150 -19.36 7.62 24.42
CA GLN A 150 -20.37 8.45 23.76
C GLN A 150 -19.79 9.70 23.09
N ASP A 151 -18.76 10.30 23.69
CA ASP A 151 -18.10 11.49 23.12
C ASP A 151 -17.38 11.15 21.81
N GLY A 152 -16.70 10.01 21.75
CA GLY A 152 -16.06 9.50 20.54
C GLY A 152 -17.06 9.18 19.44
N ILE A 153 -18.20 8.57 19.77
CA ILE A 153 -19.28 8.31 18.81
C ILE A 153 -19.84 9.64 18.27
N SER A 154 -20.13 10.59 19.15
CA SER A 154 -20.68 11.89 18.78
C SER A 154 -19.71 12.67 17.88
N SER A 155 -18.42 12.68 18.19
CA SER A 155 -17.38 13.32 17.40
C SER A 155 -17.22 12.66 16.01
N PHE A 156 -17.27 11.33 15.95
CA PHE A 156 -17.23 10.60 14.68
C PHE A 156 -18.44 10.92 13.79
N ILE A 157 -19.65 10.82 14.34
CA ILE A 157 -20.87 11.11 13.58
C ILE A 157 -20.89 12.57 13.10
N SER A 158 -20.48 13.51 13.95
CA SER A 158 -20.36 14.93 13.56
C SER A 158 -19.36 15.11 12.40
N THR A 159 -18.25 14.37 12.41
CA THR A 159 -17.28 14.38 11.31
C THR A 159 -17.88 13.82 10.03
N LEU A 160 -18.60 12.69 10.10
CA LEU A 160 -19.30 12.12 8.94
C LEU A 160 -20.36 13.09 8.39
N TYR A 161 -21.10 13.75 9.27
CA TYR A 161 -22.09 14.74 8.88
C TYR A 161 -21.44 15.91 8.11
N ASN A 162 -20.29 16.41 8.58
CA ASN A 162 -19.55 17.47 7.90
C ASN A 162 -19.05 17.03 6.54
N ILE A 163 -18.60 15.79 6.39
CA ILE A 163 -18.16 15.24 5.09
C ILE A 163 -19.32 15.28 4.08
N VAL A 164 -20.53 14.89 4.50
CA VAL A 164 -21.71 14.88 3.60
C VAL A 164 -22.19 16.30 3.28
N THR A 165 -22.22 17.20 4.26
CA THR A 165 -22.82 18.52 4.07
C THR A 165 -21.90 19.52 3.40
N GLU A 166 -20.59 19.44 3.68
CA GLU A 166 -19.61 20.45 3.24
C GLU A 166 -18.73 19.95 2.11
N GLU A 167 -18.30 18.70 2.15
CA GLU A 167 -17.29 18.18 1.23
C GLU A 167 -17.87 17.35 0.07
N ASN A 168 -18.94 16.60 0.30
CA ASN A 168 -19.55 15.73 -0.72
C ASN A 168 -21.05 15.54 -0.54
N LYS A 169 -21.84 16.44 -1.09
CA LYS A 169 -23.31 16.44 -0.97
C LYS A 169 -24.01 15.24 -1.62
N ASP A 170 -23.34 14.55 -2.51
CA ASP A 170 -23.88 13.38 -3.22
C ASP A 170 -23.55 12.05 -2.50
N LEU A 171 -22.88 12.10 -1.36
CA LEU A 171 -22.50 10.92 -0.57
C LEU A 171 -23.58 10.59 0.46
N GLY A 172 -24.21 9.42 0.34
CA GLY A 172 -25.03 8.82 1.39
C GLY A 172 -24.17 7.97 2.33
N ILE A 173 -24.24 8.21 3.63
CA ILE A 173 -23.53 7.42 4.64
C ILE A 173 -24.55 6.62 5.46
N TYR A 174 -24.34 5.31 5.50
CA TYR A 174 -25.13 4.37 6.29
C TYR A 174 -24.26 3.82 7.43
N VAL A 175 -24.71 4.01 8.67
CA VAL A 175 -24.02 3.52 9.86
C VAL A 175 -24.86 2.44 10.51
N ILE A 176 -24.28 1.26 10.69
CA ILE A 176 -24.90 0.12 11.37
C ILE A 176 -24.22 -0.04 12.72
N SER A 177 -24.97 0.03 13.81
CA SER A 177 -24.45 -0.13 15.18
C SER A 177 -25.58 -0.43 16.17
N HIS A 178 -25.25 -1.16 17.21
CA HIS A 178 -26.15 -1.45 18.32
C HIS A 178 -26.21 -0.31 19.39
N LYS A 179 -25.27 0.66 19.30
CA LYS A 179 -25.11 1.73 20.31
C LYS A 179 -25.68 3.07 19.91
N LEU A 180 -26.26 3.18 18.72
CA LEU A 180 -26.73 4.46 18.18
C LEU A 180 -28.03 4.98 18.85
N SER A 181 -28.78 4.12 19.57
CA SER A 181 -30.01 4.50 20.27
C SER A 181 -29.80 5.58 21.35
N ASP A 182 -28.58 5.64 21.91
CA ASP A 182 -28.27 6.51 23.04
C ASP A 182 -27.57 7.82 22.60
N VAL A 183 -27.30 7.98 21.31
CA VAL A 183 -26.59 9.12 20.78
C VAL A 183 -27.56 10.14 20.19
N GLN A 184 -27.58 11.35 20.77
CA GLN A 184 -28.37 12.47 20.27
C GLN A 184 -27.68 13.10 19.05
N VAL A 185 -27.90 12.51 17.88
CA VAL A 185 -27.43 13.03 16.60
C VAL A 185 -28.60 13.26 15.67
N ALA A 186 -28.56 14.31 14.89
CA ALA A 186 -29.56 14.59 13.87
C ALA A 186 -29.38 13.65 12.66
N TRP A 187 -29.95 12.44 12.75
CA TRP A 187 -30.05 11.51 11.63
C TRP A 187 -31.09 12.01 10.61
N ASN A 188 -30.82 11.84 9.33
CA ASN A 188 -31.83 12.09 8.31
C ASN A 188 -32.92 11.01 8.35
N GLU A 189 -32.53 9.77 8.62
CA GLU A 189 -33.41 8.62 8.72
C GLU A 189 -32.80 7.58 9.66
N THR A 190 -33.66 6.91 10.44
CA THR A 190 -33.23 5.79 11.28
C THR A 190 -34.07 4.56 10.94
N ILE A 191 -33.42 3.44 10.64
CA ILE A 191 -34.06 2.17 10.33
C ILE A 191 -33.77 1.19 11.47
N GLU A 192 -34.81 0.81 12.21
CA GLU A 192 -34.70 -0.19 13.27
C GLU A 192 -35.03 -1.58 12.73
N ILE A 193 -34.08 -2.52 12.90
CA ILE A 193 -34.25 -3.91 12.49
C ILE A 193 -34.52 -4.77 13.72
N THR A 194 -35.72 -5.28 13.85
CA THR A 194 -36.12 -6.16 14.95
C THR A 194 -36.33 -7.59 14.46
N LYS A 195 -35.76 -8.57 15.19
CA LYS A 195 -36.00 -9.99 14.93
C LYS A 195 -37.40 -10.36 15.45
N LYS A 196 -38.37 -10.60 14.56
CA LYS A 196 -39.61 -11.25 14.96
C LYS A 196 -39.34 -12.74 15.16
N SER A 197 -39.49 -13.24 16.39
CA SER A 197 -39.54 -14.70 16.62
C SER A 197 -40.82 -15.24 15.96
N LEU A 198 -40.66 -16.10 14.99
CA LEU A 198 -41.73 -16.96 14.48
C LEU A 198 -41.93 -18.05 15.53
N TYR A 199 -42.98 -17.93 16.34
CA TYR A 199 -43.63 -19.02 17.07
C TYR A 199 -44.93 -19.33 16.36
#